data_5fb726f4dabd41d88ffd623a7c8ed418
#
_entry.id   5fb726f4dabd41d88ffd623a7c8ed418
#
_cell.length_a   1.000
_cell.length_b   1.000
_cell.length_c   1.000
_cell.angle_alpha   90.00
_cell.angle_beta   90.00
_cell.angle_gamma   90.00
#
_symmetry.space_group_name_H-M   'P 1'
#
loop_
_entity.id
_entity.type
_entity.pdbx_description
1 polymer ?
#
loop_
_entity_poly.entity_id
_entity_poly.type
_entity_poly.pdbx_seq_one_letter_code
_entity_poly.pdbx_strand_id
1 'polypeptide(L)'
;LLLASNQNKKPRHRYIGFIITGVEKGFSRSAVNKAIREETLKIFGKKTEDFGLKLIRFNGKEGMIHCFHIYKTEAIHILQSINKIGKENVRIKTVGTSGTIKSLNKKSFKGKLER
;
A
#
# COMPACT_ATOMS: atom_id res chain seq x y z
N LEU A 1 -13.07 30.83 -11.87
CA LEU A 1 -12.31 30.95 -11.12
C LEU A 1 -11.16 30.04 -10.83
N LEU A 2 -10.62 30.20 -9.72
CA LEU A 2 -9.51 29.47 -9.31
C LEU A 2 -9.63 28.01 -9.42
N LEU A 3 -10.82 27.52 -9.32
CA LEU A 3 -11.06 26.12 -9.31
C LEU A 3 -10.66 25.41 -10.57
N ALA A 4 -10.74 26.11 -11.68
CA ALA A 4 -10.42 25.48 -12.95
C ALA A 4 -8.99 24.98 -12.98
N SER A 5 -8.05 25.77 -12.50
CA SER A 5 -6.67 25.34 -12.56
C SER A 5 -6.42 24.18 -11.58
N ASN A 6 -7.11 24.17 -10.44
CA ASN A 6 -6.95 23.07 -9.52
C ASN A 6 -7.55 21.79 -10.03
N GLN A 7 -8.63 21.90 -10.77
CA GLN A 7 -9.28 20.72 -11.31
C GLN A 7 -8.45 20.01 -12.35
N ASN A 8 -7.55 20.75 -12.99
CA ASN A 8 -6.71 20.16 -14.01
C ASN A 8 -5.47 19.50 -13.47
N LYS A 9 -5.20 19.64 -12.19
CA LYS A 9 -4.03 19.02 -11.59
C LYS A 9 -4.33 17.56 -11.33
N LYS A 10 -3.42 16.71 -11.76
CA LYS A 10 -3.53 15.30 -11.48
C LYS A 10 -3.11 15.04 -10.04
N PRO A 11 -3.72 14.05 -9.37
CA PRO A 11 -3.27 13.67 -8.03
C PRO A 11 -1.83 13.23 -8.07
N ARG A 12 -1.06 13.62 -7.09
CA ARG A 12 0.31 13.16 -6.98
C ARG A 12 0.30 11.75 -6.42
N HIS A 13 1.27 10.98 -6.85
CA HIS A 13 1.38 9.57 -6.49
C HIS A 13 2.38 9.35 -5.39
N ARG A 14 2.13 8.34 -4.58
CA ARG A 14 3.07 7.93 -3.55
C ARG A 14 3.09 6.40 -3.51
N TYR A 15 4.27 5.84 -3.29
CA TYR A 15 4.44 4.40 -3.19
C TYR A 15 5.00 4.07 -1.82
N ILE A 16 4.40 3.08 -1.17
CA ILE A 16 4.77 2.69 0.18
C ILE A 16 5.22 1.24 0.15
N GLY A 17 6.44 1.01 0.61
CA GLY A 17 6.98 -0.33 0.72
C GLY A 17 6.61 -0.94 2.05
N PHE A 18 6.31 -2.23 2.05
CA PHE A 18 5.94 -2.93 3.26
C PHE A 18 6.47 -4.36 3.26
N ILE A 19 6.54 -4.94 4.45
CA ILE A 19 6.91 -6.33 4.60
C ILE A 19 5.95 -6.97 5.59
N ILE A 20 5.52 -8.18 5.28
CA ILE A 20 4.62 -8.94 6.13
C ILE A 20 5.47 -9.87 6.98
N THR A 21 5.30 -9.78 8.30
CA THR A 21 6.03 -10.63 9.24
C THR A 21 5.04 -11.39 10.11
N GLY A 22 5.53 -12.34 10.90
CA GLY A 22 4.71 -13.12 11.81
C GLY A 22 4.44 -14.54 11.36
N VAL A 23 4.61 -14.82 10.07
CA VAL A 23 4.52 -16.19 9.55
C VAL A 23 5.60 -16.37 8.51
N GLU A 24 5.99 -17.61 8.29
CA GLU A 24 7.05 -17.91 7.34
C GLU A 24 6.55 -18.06 5.92
N LYS A 25 5.32 -18.48 5.76
CA LYS A 25 4.79 -18.71 4.42
C LYS A 25 4.43 -17.37 3.76
N GLY A 26 4.43 -17.38 2.43
CA GLY A 26 4.01 -16.20 1.69
C GLY A 26 2.51 -16.19 1.48
N PHE A 27 2.02 -15.08 0.95
CA PHE A 27 0.60 -14.87 0.66
C PHE A 27 0.42 -14.58 -0.81
N SER A 28 -0.78 -14.83 -1.32
CA SER A 28 -1.13 -14.46 -2.69
C SER A 28 -1.49 -12.98 -2.73
N ARG A 29 -1.37 -12.39 -3.93
CA ARG A 29 -1.81 -11.01 -4.12
C ARG A 29 -3.28 -10.85 -3.77
N SER A 30 -4.08 -11.85 -4.12
CA SER A 30 -5.51 -11.83 -3.85
C SER A 30 -5.81 -11.75 -2.36
N ALA A 31 -5.08 -12.52 -1.55
CA ALA A 31 -5.27 -12.50 -0.10
C ALA A 31 -4.90 -11.15 0.49
N VAL A 32 -3.80 -10.56 0.03
CA VAL A 32 -3.36 -9.25 0.52
C VAL A 32 -4.32 -8.16 0.08
N ASN A 33 -4.78 -8.20 -1.17
CA ASN A 33 -5.74 -7.23 -1.67
C ASN A 33 -7.03 -7.27 -0.87
N LYS A 34 -7.50 -8.48 -0.54
CA LYS A 34 -8.71 -8.64 0.26
C LYS A 34 -8.53 -8.03 1.64
N ALA A 35 -7.39 -8.29 2.27
CA ALA A 35 -7.11 -7.75 3.59
C ALA A 35 -7.08 -6.22 3.56
N ILE A 36 -6.46 -5.64 2.55
CA ILE A 36 -6.39 -4.19 2.41
C ILE A 36 -7.79 -3.60 2.22
N ARG A 37 -8.61 -4.21 1.36
CA ARG A 37 -9.97 -3.74 1.14
C ARG A 37 -10.81 -3.79 2.41
N GLU A 38 -10.72 -4.88 3.14
CA GLU A 38 -11.50 -5.05 4.35
C GLU A 38 -11.06 -4.08 5.43
N GLU A 39 -9.77 -3.87 5.56
CA GLU A 39 -9.27 -2.95 6.57
C GLU A 39 -9.63 -1.50 6.23
N THR A 40 -9.57 -1.14 4.95
CA THR A 40 -9.95 0.19 4.50
C THR A 40 -11.42 0.47 4.83
N LEU A 41 -12.28 -0.49 4.54
CA LEU A 41 -13.68 -0.35 4.82
C LEU A 41 -13.95 -0.27 6.33
N LYS A 42 -13.25 -1.10 7.10
CA LYS A 42 -13.42 -1.16 8.54
C LYS A 42 -13.02 0.15 9.23
N ILE A 43 -11.88 0.71 8.85
CA ILE A 43 -11.35 1.89 9.51
C ILE A 43 -12.03 3.18 9.02
N PHE A 44 -12.19 3.30 7.71
CA PHE A 44 -12.63 4.56 7.10
C PHE A 44 -14.03 4.51 6.50
N GLY A 45 -14.62 3.34 6.36
CA GLY A 45 -15.91 3.20 5.70
C GLY A 45 -15.86 3.56 4.23
N LYS A 46 -14.69 3.41 3.61
CA LYS A 46 -14.45 3.81 2.22
C LYS A 46 -13.85 2.69 1.43
N LYS A 47 -13.89 2.84 0.11
CA LYS A 47 -13.27 1.88 -0.81
C LYS A 47 -11.80 2.23 -1.01
N THR A 48 -11.01 1.23 -1.36
CA THR A 48 -9.59 1.45 -1.64
C THR A 48 -9.39 2.47 -2.75
N GLU A 49 -10.27 2.49 -3.74
CA GLU A 49 -10.17 3.44 -4.85
C GLU A 49 -10.24 4.90 -4.39
N ASP A 50 -10.95 5.18 -3.31
CA ASP A 50 -11.07 6.54 -2.81
C ASP A 50 -9.72 7.10 -2.36
N PHE A 51 -8.82 6.22 -1.98
CA PHE A 51 -7.46 6.62 -1.56
C PHE A 51 -6.42 6.35 -2.64
N GLY A 52 -6.83 5.80 -3.77
CA GLY A 52 -5.91 5.42 -4.83
C GLY A 52 -5.08 4.20 -4.48
N LEU A 53 -5.54 3.37 -3.55
CA LEU A 53 -4.77 2.21 -3.11
C LEU A 53 -4.74 1.13 -4.18
N LYS A 54 -3.54 0.67 -4.50
CA LYS A 54 -3.36 -0.38 -5.48
C LYS A 54 -2.06 -1.11 -5.18
N LEU A 55 -2.13 -2.42 -5.08
CA LEU A 55 -0.95 -3.24 -4.86
C LEU A 55 -0.17 -3.32 -6.18
N ILE A 56 1.04 -2.78 -6.18
CA ILE A 56 1.83 -2.62 -7.40
C ILE A 56 2.75 -3.81 -7.62
N ARG A 57 3.54 -4.14 -6.62
CA ARG A 57 4.48 -5.27 -6.66
C ARG A 57 4.38 -6.05 -5.39
N PHE A 58 4.51 -7.36 -5.49
CA PHE A 58 4.39 -8.22 -4.32
C PHE A 58 5.01 -9.57 -4.61
N ASN A 59 5.86 -10.04 -3.70
CA ASN A 59 6.54 -11.31 -3.87
C ASN A 59 6.12 -12.38 -2.86
N GLY A 60 5.02 -12.17 -2.16
CA GLY A 60 4.55 -13.08 -1.14
C GLY A 60 4.68 -12.55 0.28
N LYS A 61 5.68 -11.72 0.53
CA LYS A 61 5.91 -11.10 1.83
C LYS A 61 6.22 -9.63 1.74
N GLU A 62 6.96 -9.22 0.72
CA GLU A 62 7.31 -7.82 0.53
C GLU A 62 6.50 -7.25 -0.60
N GLY A 63 6.13 -6.00 -0.49
CA GLY A 63 5.32 -5.38 -1.52
C GLY A 63 5.39 -3.87 -1.52
N MET A 64 4.81 -3.32 -2.56
CA MET A 64 4.61 -1.88 -2.70
C MET A 64 3.15 -1.60 -2.95
N ILE A 65 2.61 -0.62 -2.24
CA ILE A 65 1.25 -0.17 -2.50
C ILE A 65 1.30 1.28 -2.98
N HIS A 66 0.46 1.58 -3.96
CA HIS A 66 0.28 2.94 -4.45
C HIS A 66 -0.83 3.62 -3.69
N CYS A 67 -0.70 4.92 -3.45
CA CYS A 67 -1.80 5.73 -2.98
C CYS A 67 -1.63 7.14 -3.54
N PHE A 68 -2.69 7.95 -3.43
CA PHE A 68 -2.54 9.38 -3.71
C PHE A 68 -1.74 10.00 -2.58
N HIS A 69 -0.88 10.95 -2.93
CA HIS A 69 0.02 11.56 -1.96
C HIS A 69 -0.68 12.10 -0.72
N ILE A 70 -1.83 12.74 -0.90
CA ILE A 70 -2.56 13.33 0.22
C ILE A 70 -3.08 12.28 1.21
N TYR A 71 -3.13 11.03 0.80
CA TYR A 71 -3.61 9.94 1.66
C TYR A 71 -2.49 9.02 2.15
N LYS A 72 -1.25 9.50 2.11
CA LYS A 72 -0.12 8.69 2.54
C LYS A 72 -0.28 8.20 4.00
N THR A 73 -0.67 9.10 4.88
CA THR A 73 -0.82 8.75 6.29
C THR A 73 -1.90 7.70 6.49
N GLU A 74 -3.04 7.86 5.79
CA GLU A 74 -4.12 6.89 5.86
C GLU A 74 -3.70 5.53 5.32
N ALA A 75 -2.95 5.52 4.23
CA ALA A 75 -2.49 4.27 3.64
C ALA A 75 -1.54 3.53 4.58
N ILE A 76 -0.63 4.24 5.22
CA ILE A 76 0.27 3.65 6.19
C ILE A 76 -0.52 3.09 7.37
N HIS A 77 -1.50 3.84 7.83
CA HIS A 77 -2.35 3.40 8.94
C HIS A 77 -3.10 2.11 8.59
N ILE A 78 -3.65 2.04 7.38
CA ILE A 78 -4.34 0.83 6.92
C ILE A 78 -3.39 -0.37 6.96
N LEU A 79 -2.20 -0.22 6.38
CA LEU A 79 -1.24 -1.32 6.35
C LEU A 79 -0.85 -1.77 7.74
N GLN A 80 -0.56 -0.82 8.63
CA GLN A 80 -0.11 -1.16 9.97
C GLN A 80 -1.21 -1.71 10.86
N SER A 81 -2.46 -1.48 10.49
CA SER A 81 -3.60 -1.98 11.25
C SER A 81 -3.98 -3.41 10.89
N ILE A 82 -3.50 -3.91 9.75
CA ILE A 82 -3.80 -5.28 9.35
C ILE A 82 -3.04 -6.24 10.26
N ASN A 83 -3.78 -7.06 11.00
CA ASN A 83 -3.17 -8.04 11.90
C ASN A 83 -3.54 -9.47 11.52
N LYS A 84 -4.26 -9.64 10.42
CA LYS A 84 -4.67 -10.96 9.94
C LYS A 84 -4.81 -10.96 8.43
N ILE A 85 -4.28 -11.98 7.81
CA ILE A 85 -4.51 -12.22 6.38
C ILE A 85 -5.03 -13.65 6.27
N GLY A 86 -6.30 -13.78 5.88
CA GLY A 86 -6.95 -15.08 5.93
C GLY A 86 -7.04 -15.54 7.38
N LYS A 87 -6.46 -16.67 7.68
CA LYS A 87 -6.46 -17.23 9.03
C LYS A 87 -5.17 -16.97 9.78
N GLU A 88 -4.19 -16.34 9.14
CA GLU A 88 -2.87 -16.15 9.71
C GLU A 88 -2.74 -14.83 10.43
N ASN A 89 -2.16 -14.86 11.61
CA ASN A 89 -1.85 -13.62 12.34
C ASN A 89 -0.55 -13.06 11.79
N VAL A 90 -0.59 -11.80 11.40
CA VAL A 90 0.57 -11.17 10.76
C VAL A 90 0.83 -9.80 11.37
N ARG A 91 1.98 -9.25 11.06
CA ARG A 91 2.30 -7.86 11.32
C ARG A 91 2.89 -7.27 10.05
N ILE A 92 2.39 -6.12 9.64
CA ILE A 92 2.90 -5.45 8.45
C ILE A 92 3.71 -4.24 8.90
N LYS A 93 4.96 -4.19 8.44
CA LYS A 93 5.83 -3.06 8.69
C LYS A 93 5.99 -2.27 7.40
N THR A 94 5.92 -0.94 7.49
CA THR A 94 6.23 -0.11 6.36
C THR A 94 7.72 0.17 6.38
N VAL A 95 8.37 0.03 5.21
CA VAL A 95 9.82 0.11 5.14
C VAL A 95 10.33 1.32 4.38
N GLY A 96 9.44 2.08 3.76
CA GLY A 96 9.85 3.30 3.07
C GLY A 96 8.75 3.84 2.19
N THR A 97 8.91 5.08 1.75
CA THR A 97 7.97 5.70 0.82
C THR A 97 8.76 6.44 -0.24
N SER A 98 8.16 6.60 -1.41
CA SER A 98 8.79 7.34 -2.50
C SER A 98 7.73 7.80 -3.49
N GLY A 99 8.09 8.79 -4.28
CA GLY A 99 7.22 9.26 -5.37
C GLY A 99 7.28 8.40 -6.62
N THR A 100 8.22 7.44 -6.69
CA THR A 100 8.34 6.56 -7.85
C THR A 100 8.63 5.13 -7.40
N ILE A 101 8.18 4.19 -8.24
CA ILE A 101 8.40 2.77 -7.99
C ILE A 101 9.90 2.45 -8.00
N LYS A 102 10.60 2.98 -8.98
CA LYS A 102 12.02 2.70 -9.15
C LYS A 102 12.83 3.14 -7.93
N SER A 103 12.56 4.35 -7.45
CA SER A 103 13.26 4.87 -6.30
C SER A 103 12.98 4.05 -5.04
N LEU A 104 11.74 3.67 -4.82
CA LEU A 104 11.38 2.87 -3.67
C LEU A 104 12.04 1.50 -3.72
N ASN A 105 12.02 0.86 -4.88
CA ASN A 105 12.62 -0.45 -5.04
C ASN A 105 14.11 -0.39 -4.71
N LYS A 106 14.80 0.63 -5.22
CA LYS A 106 16.23 0.78 -4.97
C LYS A 106 16.54 1.02 -3.50
N LYS A 107 15.79 1.91 -2.86
CA LYS A 107 16.04 2.29 -1.47
C LYS A 107 15.65 1.22 -0.45
N SER A 108 14.50 0.62 -0.64
CA SER A 108 13.93 -0.25 0.38
C SER A 108 14.05 -1.73 0.09
N PHE A 109 14.23 -2.09 -1.17
CA PHE A 109 14.28 -3.51 -1.57
C PHE A 109 15.54 -3.85 -2.34
N LYS A 110 16.50 -2.93 -2.38
CA LYS A 110 17.81 -3.12 -3.05
C LYS A 110 17.64 -3.53 -4.52
N GLY A 111 16.59 -3.04 -5.15
CA GLY A 111 16.34 -3.34 -6.55
C GLY A 111 15.72 -4.71 -6.80
N LYS A 112 15.36 -5.45 -5.76
CA LYS A 112 14.95 -6.84 -5.92
C LYS A 112 13.45 -7.09 -6.03
N LEU A 113 12.63 -6.10 -5.78
CA LEU A 113 11.18 -6.31 -5.81
C LEU A 113 10.65 -5.96 -7.18
N GLU A 114 10.35 -6.96 -7.98
CA GLU A 114 9.91 -6.76 -9.35
C GLU A 114 8.45 -7.05 -9.62
N ARG A 115 7.80 -7.85 -8.81
CA ARG A 115 6.40 -8.15 -9.09
C ARG A 115 5.65 -8.55 -7.85
#